data_cbf6d9283f61fc4d47e902f485078ee1
#
_entry.id   cbf6d9283f61fc4d47e902f485078ee1
#
_cell.length_a   1.000
_cell.length_b   1.000
_cell.length_c   1.000
_cell.angle_alpha   90.00
_cell.angle_beta   90.00
_cell.angle_gamma   90.00
#
_symmetry.space_group_name_H-M   'P 1'
#
loop_
_entity.id
_entity.type
_entity.pdbx_description
1 polymer ?
#
loop_
_entity_poly.entity_id
_entity_poly.type
_entity_poly.pdbx_seq_one_letter_code
_entity_poly.pdbx_strand_id
1 'polypeptide(L)'
;MPSRERVQAFVDAVVAGDFVQSIRDFYAEDATAQENLNPPRVGREALIAYEQKTLDSMGSVKAHCTTLLVDGERVVIGWRFDMTSHEGVTRRLDELSLQTWRGDRIQTERFFYDPASIRPIESG
;
A
#
# COMPACT_ATOMS: atom_id res chain seq x y z
N MET A 1 -7.96 5.98 -18.06
CA MET A 1 -8.18 4.73 -17.28
C MET A 1 -6.93 3.88 -17.31
N PRO A 2 -6.51 3.28 -16.20
CA PRO A 2 -5.40 2.33 -16.25
C PRO A 2 -5.84 1.06 -16.98
N SER A 3 -4.91 0.41 -17.65
CA SER A 3 -5.15 -0.94 -18.15
C SER A 3 -5.15 -1.93 -16.98
N ARG A 4 -5.83 -3.06 -17.15
CA ARG A 4 -5.83 -4.09 -16.11
C ARG A 4 -4.42 -4.65 -15.90
N GLU A 5 -3.63 -4.77 -16.96
CA GLU A 5 -2.24 -5.21 -16.86
C GLU A 5 -1.39 -4.24 -16.05
N ARG A 6 -1.64 -2.93 -16.18
CA ARG A 6 -0.91 -1.92 -15.42
C ARG A 6 -1.22 -2.01 -13.93
N VAL A 7 -2.51 -2.18 -13.59
CA VAL A 7 -2.94 -2.36 -12.20
C VAL A 7 -2.33 -3.65 -11.62
N GLN A 8 -2.37 -4.73 -12.38
CA GLN A 8 -1.78 -5.99 -11.93
C GLN A 8 -0.28 -5.86 -11.73
N ALA A 9 0.42 -5.13 -12.61
CA ALA A 9 1.85 -4.89 -12.45
C ALA A 9 2.16 -4.13 -11.15
N PHE A 10 1.31 -3.18 -10.77
CA PHE A 10 1.44 -2.49 -9.50
C PHE A 10 1.28 -3.47 -8.32
N VAL A 11 0.23 -4.27 -8.35
CA VAL A 11 -0.01 -5.26 -7.30
C VAL A 11 1.17 -6.23 -7.18
N ASP A 12 1.66 -6.72 -8.32
CA ASP A 12 2.80 -7.65 -8.34
C ASP A 12 4.06 -7.03 -7.76
N ALA A 13 4.32 -5.75 -8.03
CA ALA A 13 5.47 -5.04 -7.49
C ALA A 13 5.40 -4.94 -5.96
N VAL A 14 4.22 -4.62 -5.42
CA VAL A 14 4.02 -4.55 -3.97
C VAL A 14 4.19 -5.93 -3.33
N VAL A 15 3.59 -6.96 -3.92
CA VAL A 15 3.69 -8.33 -3.42
C VAL A 15 5.15 -8.82 -3.46
N ALA A 16 5.92 -8.38 -4.46
CA ALA A 16 7.35 -8.72 -4.56
C ALA A 16 8.21 -8.00 -3.52
N GLY A 17 7.65 -7.03 -2.79
CA GLY A 17 8.37 -6.28 -1.77
C GLY A 17 9.02 -5.00 -2.26
N ASP A 18 8.72 -4.57 -3.48
CA ASP A 18 9.26 -3.35 -4.08
C ASP A 18 8.45 -2.12 -3.65
N PHE A 19 8.30 -1.91 -2.33
CA PHE A 19 7.38 -0.93 -1.79
C PHE A 19 7.71 0.51 -2.20
N VAL A 20 8.96 0.93 -2.07
CA VAL A 20 9.38 2.28 -2.44
C VAL A 20 9.40 2.44 -3.96
N GLN A 21 9.95 1.45 -4.67
CA GLN A 21 10.02 1.52 -6.14
C GLN A 21 8.63 1.54 -6.77
N SER A 22 7.65 0.84 -6.19
CA SER A 22 6.28 0.87 -6.70
C SER A 22 5.68 2.26 -6.61
N ILE A 23 6.03 3.05 -5.59
CA ILE A 23 5.58 4.44 -5.49
C ILE A 23 6.19 5.26 -6.62
N ARG A 24 7.48 5.10 -6.89
CA ARG A 24 8.16 5.81 -7.99
C ARG A 24 7.54 5.49 -9.34
N ASP A 25 7.23 4.24 -9.57
CA ASP A 25 6.82 3.76 -10.90
C ASP A 25 5.34 3.98 -11.19
N PHE A 26 4.49 4.00 -10.14
CA PHE A 26 3.04 3.94 -10.32
C PHE A 26 2.27 5.15 -9.79
N TYR A 27 2.84 5.97 -8.92
CA TYR A 27 2.14 7.13 -8.37
C TYR A 27 2.45 8.40 -9.15
N ALA A 28 1.44 9.28 -9.27
CA ALA A 28 1.63 10.60 -9.84
C ALA A 28 2.53 11.46 -8.94
N GLU A 29 3.20 12.46 -9.53
CA GLU A 29 4.08 13.35 -8.78
C GLU A 29 3.36 14.07 -7.64
N ASP A 30 2.11 14.47 -7.88
CA ASP A 30 1.26 15.17 -6.90
C ASP A 30 0.26 14.24 -6.19
N ALA A 31 0.52 12.93 -6.18
CA ALA A 31 -0.35 11.96 -5.57
C ALA A 31 -0.53 12.21 -4.07
N THR A 32 -1.70 11.82 -3.56
CA THR A 32 -1.99 11.89 -2.13
C THR A 32 -2.31 10.50 -1.59
N ALA A 33 -1.98 10.27 -0.32
CA ALA A 33 -2.34 9.06 0.40
C ALA A 33 -2.86 9.43 1.78
N GLN A 34 -3.95 8.80 2.17
CA GLN A 34 -4.62 9.07 3.44
C GLN A 34 -4.90 7.75 4.16
N GLU A 35 -4.62 7.70 5.44
CA GLU A 35 -4.99 6.56 6.29
C GLU A 35 -6.22 6.94 7.11
N ASN A 36 -7.31 6.21 6.91
CA ASN A 36 -8.59 6.46 7.58
C ASN A 36 -9.02 7.94 7.43
N LEU A 37 -9.21 8.65 8.53
CA LEU A 37 -9.56 10.08 8.56
C LEU A 37 -8.37 10.97 8.96
N ASN A 38 -7.15 10.43 8.98
CA ASN A 38 -5.96 11.21 9.28
C ASN A 38 -5.68 12.19 8.15
N PRO A 39 -4.93 13.29 8.41
CA PRO A 39 -4.55 14.19 7.34
C PRO A 39 -3.79 13.47 6.23
N PRO A 40 -4.10 13.74 4.95
CA PRO A 40 -3.39 13.06 3.86
C PRO A 40 -1.94 13.53 3.75
N ARG A 41 -1.08 12.62 3.32
CA ARG A 41 0.26 12.96 2.86
C ARG A 41 0.16 13.40 1.40
N VAL A 42 0.86 14.44 1.03
CA VAL A 42 0.76 15.07 -0.29
C VAL A 42 2.10 15.04 -1.00
N GLY A 43 2.11 14.53 -2.23
CA GLY A 43 3.27 14.47 -3.09
C GLY A 43 4.01 13.15 -3.03
N ARG A 44 4.43 12.66 -4.20
CA ARG A 44 5.08 11.37 -4.34
C ARG A 44 6.34 11.25 -3.45
N GLU A 45 7.15 12.30 -3.39
CA GLU A 45 8.37 12.26 -2.58
C GLU A 45 8.06 12.13 -1.08
N ALA A 46 6.98 12.77 -0.61
CA ALA A 46 6.54 12.63 0.78
C ALA A 46 6.05 11.20 1.05
N LEU A 47 5.35 10.59 0.08
CA LEU A 47 4.91 9.21 0.20
C LEU A 47 6.09 8.24 0.26
N ILE A 48 7.12 8.49 -0.56
CA ILE A 48 8.34 7.67 -0.56
C ILE A 48 9.06 7.78 0.77
N ALA A 49 9.22 9.00 1.29
CA ALA A 49 9.91 9.23 2.56
C ALA A 49 9.19 8.54 3.72
N TYR A 50 7.86 8.61 3.74
CA TYR A 50 7.06 7.95 4.76
C TYR A 50 7.19 6.43 4.66
N GLU A 51 7.11 5.87 3.46
CA GLU A 51 7.24 4.43 3.25
C GLU A 51 8.61 3.93 3.68
N GLN A 52 9.67 4.64 3.30
CA GLN A 52 11.03 4.26 3.69
C GLN A 52 11.20 4.28 5.22
N LYS A 53 10.66 5.30 5.88
CA LYS A 53 10.71 5.39 7.34
C LYS A 53 9.97 4.21 8.00
N THR A 54 8.82 3.84 7.46
CA THR A 54 8.04 2.71 7.95
C THR A 54 8.82 1.41 7.80
N LEU A 55 9.40 1.18 6.62
CA LEU A 55 10.20 -0.01 6.35
C LEU A 55 11.44 -0.08 7.27
N ASP A 56 12.11 1.04 7.49
CA ASP A 56 13.30 1.10 8.36
C ASP A 56 12.95 0.77 9.81
N SER A 57 11.70 1.02 10.22
CA SER A 57 11.24 0.70 11.57
C SER A 57 10.88 -0.77 11.76
N MET A 58 10.87 -1.57 10.68
CA MET A 58 10.50 -2.97 10.70
C MET A 58 11.69 -3.86 10.33
N GLY A 59 11.64 -5.13 10.76
CA GLY A 59 12.60 -6.14 10.30
C GLY A 59 12.26 -6.65 8.92
N SER A 60 11.00 -6.92 8.66
CA SER A 60 10.52 -7.32 7.34
C SER A 60 9.02 -7.06 7.20
N VAL A 61 8.58 -6.92 5.95
CA VAL A 61 7.17 -6.76 5.61
C VAL A 61 6.87 -7.68 4.42
N LYS A 62 5.80 -8.47 4.56
CA LYS A 62 5.28 -9.30 3.47
C LYS A 62 3.89 -8.83 3.12
N ALA A 63 3.62 -8.61 1.84
CA ALA A 63 2.33 -8.15 1.35
C ALA A 63 1.63 -9.28 0.57
N HIS A 64 0.34 -9.40 0.80
CA HIS A 64 -0.54 -10.30 0.05
C HIS A 64 -1.73 -9.51 -0.45
N CYS A 65 -2.12 -9.74 -1.70
CA CYS A 65 -3.34 -9.18 -2.27
C CYS A 65 -4.49 -10.17 -2.03
N THR A 66 -5.50 -9.75 -1.29
CA THR A 66 -6.66 -10.61 -0.98
C THR A 66 -7.84 -10.34 -1.89
N THR A 67 -7.91 -9.15 -2.50
CA THR A 67 -9.00 -8.73 -3.37
C THR A 67 -8.48 -7.67 -4.33
N LEU A 68 -8.93 -7.73 -5.58
CA LEU A 68 -8.63 -6.71 -6.58
C LEU A 68 -9.88 -6.44 -7.40
N LEU A 69 -10.39 -5.22 -7.32
CA LEU A 69 -11.53 -4.76 -8.10
C LEU A 69 -11.12 -3.54 -8.90
N VAL A 70 -11.39 -3.56 -10.19
CA VAL A 70 -11.08 -2.46 -11.10
C VAL A 70 -12.37 -2.01 -11.77
N ASP A 71 -12.72 -0.75 -11.60
CA ASP A 71 -13.87 -0.15 -12.26
C ASP A 71 -13.46 1.22 -12.81
N GLY A 72 -13.10 1.24 -14.09
CA GLY A 72 -12.64 2.45 -14.74
C GLY A 72 -11.38 2.98 -14.09
N GLU A 73 -11.46 4.21 -13.57
CA GLU A 73 -10.35 4.89 -12.89
C GLU A 73 -10.24 4.53 -11.41
N ARG A 74 -11.19 3.76 -10.89
CA ARG A 74 -11.22 3.40 -9.48
C ARG A 74 -10.80 1.96 -9.29
N VAL A 75 -9.89 1.77 -8.34
CA VAL A 75 -9.34 0.46 -8.01
C VAL A 75 -9.45 0.25 -6.51
N VAL A 76 -9.96 -0.92 -6.12
CA VAL A 76 -9.99 -1.34 -4.72
C VAL A 76 -9.08 -2.56 -4.58
N ILE A 77 -8.16 -2.49 -3.62
CA ILE A 77 -7.24 -3.59 -3.35
C ILE A 77 -7.38 -3.96 -1.88
N GLY A 78 -7.67 -5.24 -1.62
CA GLY A 78 -7.56 -5.80 -0.28
C GLY A 78 -6.14 -6.26 -0.06
N TRP A 79 -5.52 -5.76 1.02
CA TRP A 79 -4.15 -6.10 1.38
C TRP A 79 -4.11 -6.82 2.71
N ARG A 80 -3.19 -7.76 2.82
CA ARG A 80 -2.77 -8.32 4.09
C ARG A 80 -1.28 -8.10 4.20
N PHE A 81 -0.87 -7.40 5.25
CA PHE A 81 0.54 -7.18 5.54
C PHE A 81 0.93 -7.94 6.79
N ASP A 82 1.97 -8.74 6.69
CA ASP A 82 2.62 -9.37 7.84
C ASP A 82 3.92 -8.61 8.09
N MET A 83 3.95 -7.89 9.21
CA MET A 83 5.05 -7.00 9.57
C MET A 83 5.79 -7.61 10.75
N THR A 84 7.06 -7.92 10.54
CA THR A 84 7.92 -8.49 11.58
C THR A 84 8.84 -7.39 12.12
N SER A 85 8.77 -7.15 13.44
CA SER A 85 9.63 -6.16 14.10
C SER A 85 11.08 -6.64 14.15
N HIS A 86 11.99 -5.72 14.50
CA HIS A 86 13.40 -6.08 14.69
C HIS A 86 13.59 -7.11 15.82
N GLU A 87 12.65 -7.17 16.77
CA GLU A 87 12.65 -8.14 17.85
C GLU A 87 12.04 -9.51 17.45
N GLY A 88 11.55 -9.62 16.22
CA GLY A 88 11.02 -10.89 15.70
C GLY A 88 9.54 -11.12 15.95
N VAL A 89 8.79 -10.11 16.39
CA VAL A 89 7.34 -10.23 16.56
C VAL A 89 6.65 -9.88 15.25
N THR A 90 5.83 -10.79 14.74
CA THR A 90 5.05 -10.57 13.52
C THR A 90 3.64 -10.15 13.87
N ARG A 91 3.19 -9.04 13.27
CA ARG A 91 1.81 -8.54 13.40
C ARG A 91 1.16 -8.50 12.03
N ARG A 92 -0.13 -8.78 12.01
CA ARG A 92 -0.93 -8.79 10.79
C ARG A 92 -1.86 -7.60 10.74
N LEU A 93 -1.88 -6.94 9.59
CA LEU A 93 -2.81 -5.87 9.25
C LEU A 93 -3.58 -6.28 8.01
N ASP A 94 -4.92 -6.27 8.12
CA ASP A 94 -5.79 -6.38 6.95
C ASP A 94 -6.37 -5.00 6.66
N GLU A 95 -6.27 -4.54 5.39
CA GLU A 95 -6.78 -3.23 5.01
C GLU A 95 -7.33 -3.23 3.60
N LEU A 96 -8.15 -2.23 3.29
CA LEU A 96 -8.59 -1.93 1.93
C LEU A 96 -7.98 -0.63 1.48
N SER A 97 -7.51 -0.61 0.24
CA SER A 97 -7.02 0.58 -0.44
C SER A 97 -8.00 0.97 -1.53
N LEU A 98 -8.48 2.20 -1.50
CA LEU A 98 -9.29 2.79 -2.57
C LEU A 98 -8.42 3.78 -3.32
N GLN A 99 -8.21 3.51 -4.60
CA GLN A 99 -7.37 4.33 -5.46
C GLN A 99 -8.19 4.99 -6.55
N THR A 100 -7.83 6.23 -6.87
CA THR A 100 -8.26 6.89 -8.10
C THR A 100 -7.02 7.03 -8.98
N TRP A 101 -7.09 6.53 -10.19
CA TRP A 101 -6.01 6.59 -11.17
C TRP A 101 -6.28 7.71 -12.17
N ARG A 102 -5.21 8.32 -12.65
CA ARG A 102 -5.24 9.24 -13.79
C ARG A 102 -4.29 8.66 -14.83
N GLY A 103 -4.88 8.14 -15.94
CA GLY A 103 -4.08 7.40 -16.90
C GLY A 103 -3.46 6.17 -16.24
N ASP A 104 -2.16 6.03 -16.37
CA ASP A 104 -1.40 4.89 -15.85
C ASP A 104 -0.77 5.13 -14.47
N ARG A 105 -1.22 6.20 -13.75
CA ARG A 105 -0.66 6.55 -12.45
C ARG A 105 -1.74 6.75 -11.40
N ILE A 106 -1.41 6.38 -10.17
CA ILE A 106 -2.28 6.55 -9.01
C ILE A 106 -2.24 8.03 -8.60
N GLN A 107 -3.41 8.66 -8.57
CA GLN A 107 -3.55 10.07 -8.18
C GLN A 107 -3.88 10.21 -6.72
N THR A 108 -4.83 9.41 -6.22
CA THR A 108 -5.21 9.42 -4.81
C THR A 108 -5.33 7.99 -4.31
N GLU A 109 -4.99 7.81 -3.04
CA GLU A 109 -5.15 6.53 -2.38
C GLU A 109 -5.63 6.76 -0.95
N ARG A 110 -6.61 5.98 -0.52
CA ARG A 110 -7.08 6.01 0.85
C ARG A 110 -7.13 4.60 1.40
N PHE A 111 -6.51 4.42 2.56
CA PHE A 111 -6.48 3.15 3.26
C PHE A 111 -7.54 3.13 4.35
N PHE A 112 -8.30 2.05 4.41
CA PHE A 112 -9.35 1.82 5.42
C PHE A 112 -8.95 0.62 6.25
N TYR A 113 -8.68 0.84 7.52
CA TYR A 113 -8.39 -0.23 8.46
C TYR A 113 -8.68 0.22 9.88
N ASP A 114 -8.93 -0.76 10.74
CA ASP A 114 -9.09 -0.52 12.18
C ASP A 114 -7.72 -0.76 12.84
N PRO A 115 -7.08 0.29 13.39
CA PRO A 115 -5.80 0.10 14.09
C PRO A 115 -5.85 -0.91 15.21
N ALA A 116 -7.02 -1.06 15.87
CA ALA A 116 -7.20 -2.05 16.94
C ALA A 116 -7.19 -3.49 16.43
N SER A 117 -7.37 -3.69 15.10
CA SER A 117 -7.34 -5.03 14.50
C SER A 117 -5.93 -5.55 14.24
N ILE A 118 -4.91 -4.70 14.34
CA ILE A 118 -3.51 -5.11 14.15
C ILE A 118 -3.15 -6.04 15.31
N ARG A 119 -2.77 -7.26 14.97
CA ARG A 119 -2.63 -8.32 15.97
C ARG A 119 -1.38 -9.14 15.75
N PRO A 120 -0.73 -9.62 16.81
CA PRO A 120 0.35 -10.59 16.69
C PRO A 120 -0.16 -11.89 16.07
N ILE A 121 0.68 -12.51 15.24
CA ILE A 121 0.44 -13.84 14.69
C ILE A 121 1.67 -14.69 14.92
N GLU A 122 1.48 -16.02 14.85
CA GLU A 122 2.63 -16.92 14.90
C GLU A 122 3.37 -16.84 13.56
N SER A 123 4.68 -16.58 13.63
CA SER A 123 5.55 -16.66 12.47
C SER A 123 5.88 -18.13 12.25
N GLY A 124 5.14 -18.75 11.34
CA GLY A 124 5.36 -20.14 11.03
C GLY A 124 6.16 -20.35 9.78
#